data_1befb63a18df1b4ed2cc343ffa5f73dc
#
_entry.id   1befb63a18df1b4ed2cc343ffa5f73dc
#
_cell.length_a   1.000
_cell.length_b   1.000
_cell.length_c   1.000
_cell.angle_alpha   90.00
_cell.angle_beta   90.00
_cell.angle_gamma   90.00
#
_symmetry.space_group_name_H-M   'P 1'
#
loop_
_entity.id
_entity.type
_entity.pdbx_description
1 polymer ?
#
loop_
_entity_poly.entity_id
_entity_poly.type
_entity_poly.pdbx_seq_one_letter_code
_entity_poly.pdbx_strand_id
1 'polypeptide(L)'
;MVIAISIVNLAVILAITYLTYRWNAQQLQEQTIAQTQQTIEQAGTNVSTYMDELYRLTLTPYYNDEVLSQLEYSPTNSRDKLNSKRIVEGFLSSVMTLPRSEILRVYIANDDSLYSYTRTPNDMPDLATYAESSWYNEAKETTKPLFIEPHMERVYGEKPTTVFSVVRQLRSKNDNSKTIGVVKVDADYSGISKICNKINLNAGGLLLIVNSQNQVLYRSAPIPSGLEDAMADGNKIGQSGTITLNGQKYLVNVLSLSNYSINIVALHSYRTLMAPLRSNLMKSIALAIFCIMLADIGFYIIIQKFTQQLFEIVALMHHVEDGDLTVKAHVTTNDEIGYLAESFNQMTEALQNVIDRNAQLAKEIYQAQYLAKEAQYNSLCSQIRPHFLYNTASSSNVKNMILQLEPSSPFLHF
;
A
#
# COMPACT_ATOMS: atom_id res chain seq x y z
N MET A 1 29.15 8.55 18.66
CA MET A 1 29.24 8.05 17.28
C MET A 1 28.06 7.13 16.95
N VAL A 2 27.78 6.07 17.71
CA VAL A 2 26.64 5.13 17.47
C VAL A 2 25.32 5.86 17.30
N ILE A 3 24.93 6.71 18.26
CA ILE A 3 23.66 7.46 18.23
C ILE A 3 23.53 8.32 16.96
N ALA A 4 24.61 8.94 16.50
CA ALA A 4 24.57 9.75 15.28
C ALA A 4 24.33 8.89 14.02
N ILE A 5 24.95 7.72 13.94
CA ILE A 5 24.75 6.77 12.83
C ILE A 5 23.31 6.23 12.84
N SER A 6 22.79 5.86 14.03
CA SER A 6 21.40 5.39 14.18
C SER A 6 20.39 6.44 13.76
N ILE A 7 20.61 7.72 14.10
CA ILE A 7 19.73 8.83 13.67
C ILE A 7 19.75 8.99 12.14
N VAL A 8 20.93 8.93 11.53
CA VAL A 8 21.05 9.03 10.06
C VAL A 8 20.35 7.85 9.38
N ASN A 9 20.58 6.62 9.84
CA ASN A 9 19.93 5.43 9.32
C ASN A 9 18.41 5.51 9.45
N LEU A 10 17.90 5.93 10.61
CA LEU A 10 16.48 6.13 10.85
C LEU A 10 15.89 7.17 9.87
N ALA A 11 16.55 8.30 9.67
CA ALA A 11 16.12 9.34 8.75
C ALA A 11 16.05 8.83 7.30
N VAL A 12 17.06 8.09 6.86
CA VAL A 12 17.10 7.49 5.51
C VAL A 12 15.97 6.47 5.32
N ILE A 13 15.78 5.57 6.30
CA ILE A 13 14.71 4.57 6.23
C ILE A 13 13.32 5.23 6.22
N LEU A 14 13.09 6.23 7.05
CA LEU A 14 11.83 6.98 7.07
C LEU A 14 11.59 7.70 5.74
N ALA A 15 12.61 8.30 5.14
CA ALA A 15 12.51 8.96 3.84
C ALA A 15 12.15 7.96 2.73
N ILE A 16 12.83 6.81 2.66
CA ILE A 16 12.54 5.75 1.70
C ILE A 16 11.13 5.21 1.90
N THR A 17 10.73 4.93 3.13
CA THR A 17 9.40 4.41 3.46
C THR A 17 8.30 5.40 3.08
N TYR A 18 8.51 6.71 3.30
CA TYR A 18 7.58 7.76 2.90
C TYR A 18 7.46 7.89 1.38
N LEU A 19 8.59 7.88 0.65
CA LEU A 19 8.59 7.93 -0.81
C LEU A 19 7.90 6.71 -1.43
N THR A 20 8.20 5.51 -0.91
CA THR A 20 7.56 4.26 -1.34
C THR A 20 6.06 4.28 -1.07
N TYR A 21 5.64 4.78 0.10
CA TYR A 21 4.22 4.94 0.42
C TYR A 21 3.52 5.90 -0.56
N ARG A 22 4.13 7.05 -0.84
CA ARG A 22 3.59 8.05 -1.80
C ARG A 22 3.43 7.43 -3.18
N TRP A 23 4.44 6.73 -3.66
CA TRP A 23 4.40 6.08 -4.97
C TRP A 23 3.34 4.98 -5.04
N ASN A 24 3.31 4.08 -4.06
CA ASN A 24 2.29 3.03 -3.99
C ASN A 24 0.88 3.58 -3.88
N ALA A 25 0.68 4.69 -3.13
CA ALA A 25 -0.62 5.33 -3.01
C ALA A 25 -1.10 5.92 -4.35
N GLN A 26 -0.23 6.55 -5.11
CA GLN A 26 -0.54 7.06 -6.44
C GLN A 26 -0.84 5.91 -7.41
N GLN A 27 -0.01 4.89 -7.45
CA GLN A 27 -0.20 3.72 -8.30
C GLN A 27 -1.51 3.00 -7.99
N LEU A 28 -1.84 2.80 -6.71
CA LEU A 28 -3.11 2.19 -6.30
C LEU A 28 -4.31 3.03 -6.73
N GLN A 29 -4.22 4.35 -6.61
CA GLN A 29 -5.28 5.25 -7.07
C GLN A 29 -5.50 5.14 -8.58
N GLU A 30 -4.45 5.22 -9.38
CA GLU A 30 -4.50 5.11 -10.85
C GLU A 30 -5.05 3.75 -11.28
N GLN A 31 -4.56 2.68 -10.66
CA GLN A 31 -5.02 1.32 -10.93
C GLN A 31 -6.50 1.13 -10.56
N THR A 32 -6.93 1.68 -9.41
CA THR A 32 -8.33 1.61 -8.99
C THR A 32 -9.25 2.36 -9.95
N ILE A 33 -8.85 3.56 -10.39
CA ILE A 33 -9.62 4.34 -11.37
C ILE A 33 -9.78 3.53 -12.68
N ALA A 34 -8.69 2.97 -13.20
CA ALA A 34 -8.71 2.21 -14.45
C ALA A 34 -9.56 0.93 -14.33
N GLN A 35 -9.39 0.15 -13.26
CA GLN A 35 -10.17 -1.06 -13.02
C GLN A 35 -11.66 -0.75 -12.81
N THR A 36 -11.97 0.31 -12.07
CA THR A 36 -13.35 0.75 -11.85
C THR A 36 -13.97 1.20 -13.16
N GLN A 37 -13.24 1.95 -13.98
CA GLN A 37 -13.70 2.37 -15.30
C GLN A 37 -14.05 1.17 -16.19
N GLN A 38 -13.19 0.18 -16.28
CA GLN A 38 -13.44 -1.06 -17.01
C GLN A 38 -14.67 -1.80 -16.47
N THR A 39 -14.83 -1.85 -15.17
CA THR A 39 -15.96 -2.51 -14.50
C THR A 39 -17.28 -1.82 -14.81
N ILE A 40 -17.34 -0.48 -14.75
CA ILE A 40 -18.57 0.26 -15.08
C ILE A 40 -18.87 0.24 -16.60
N GLU A 41 -17.86 0.14 -17.46
CA GLU A 41 -18.05 -0.05 -18.90
C GLU A 41 -18.68 -1.41 -19.18
N GLN A 42 -18.23 -2.47 -18.53
CA GLN A 42 -18.86 -3.78 -18.61
C GLN A 42 -20.28 -3.75 -18.06
N ALA A 43 -20.51 -3.06 -16.93
CA ALA A 43 -21.84 -2.83 -16.38
C ALA A 43 -22.73 -2.12 -17.39
N GLY A 44 -22.22 -1.04 -18.00
CA GLY A 44 -22.93 -0.27 -19.02
C GLY A 44 -23.31 -1.10 -20.23
N THR A 45 -22.39 -1.93 -20.71
CA THR A 45 -22.67 -2.87 -21.80
C THR A 45 -23.80 -3.84 -21.46
N ASN A 46 -23.76 -4.41 -20.24
CA ASN A 46 -24.81 -5.35 -19.80
C ASN A 46 -26.17 -4.65 -19.63
N VAL A 47 -26.18 -3.43 -19.07
CA VAL A 47 -27.41 -2.62 -18.94
C VAL A 47 -27.91 -2.21 -20.32
N SER A 48 -27.05 -1.77 -21.22
CA SER A 48 -27.44 -1.44 -22.61
C SER A 48 -28.04 -2.64 -23.33
N THR A 49 -27.42 -3.81 -23.21
CA THR A 49 -27.93 -5.05 -23.81
C THR A 49 -29.32 -5.38 -23.26
N TYR A 50 -29.52 -5.23 -21.96
CA TYR A 50 -30.83 -5.44 -21.34
C TYR A 50 -31.89 -4.44 -21.87
N MET A 51 -31.52 -3.17 -21.98
CA MET A 51 -32.38 -2.13 -22.52
C MET A 51 -32.71 -2.40 -24.00
N ASP A 52 -31.71 -2.81 -24.78
CA ASP A 52 -31.91 -3.20 -26.18
C ASP A 52 -32.83 -4.43 -26.33
N GLU A 53 -32.78 -5.37 -25.40
CA GLU A 53 -33.71 -6.50 -25.38
C GLU A 53 -35.15 -6.05 -25.12
N LEU A 54 -35.36 -5.13 -24.17
CA LEU A 54 -36.70 -4.54 -23.94
C LEU A 54 -37.18 -3.76 -25.17
N TYR A 55 -36.27 -3.03 -25.80
CA TYR A 55 -36.56 -2.36 -27.04
C TYR A 55 -37.00 -3.34 -28.15
N ARG A 56 -36.29 -4.47 -28.32
CA ARG A 56 -36.65 -5.51 -29.31
C ARG A 56 -38.02 -6.11 -29.03
N LEU A 57 -38.45 -6.19 -27.78
CA LEU A 57 -39.81 -6.64 -27.46
C LEU A 57 -40.87 -5.74 -28.08
N THR A 58 -40.65 -4.43 -28.16
CA THR A 58 -41.58 -3.50 -28.79
C THR A 58 -41.70 -3.72 -30.30
N LEU A 59 -40.77 -4.49 -30.91
CA LEU A 59 -40.82 -4.89 -32.33
C LEU A 59 -41.55 -6.22 -32.57
N THR A 60 -41.79 -7.00 -31.50
CA THR A 60 -42.39 -8.34 -31.66
C THR A 60 -43.77 -8.34 -32.33
N PRO A 61 -44.64 -7.31 -32.17
CA PRO A 61 -45.90 -7.27 -32.93
C PRO A 61 -45.72 -7.35 -34.46
N TYR A 62 -44.58 -6.83 -34.98
CA TYR A 62 -44.32 -6.91 -36.46
C TYR A 62 -44.05 -8.31 -36.96
N TYR A 63 -43.80 -9.28 -36.12
CA TYR A 63 -43.58 -10.69 -36.48
C TYR A 63 -44.87 -11.53 -36.42
N ASN A 64 -46.03 -10.89 -36.09
CA ASN A 64 -47.32 -11.55 -36.03
C ASN A 64 -48.34 -10.82 -36.90
N ASP A 65 -48.57 -11.35 -38.08
CA ASP A 65 -49.49 -10.74 -39.07
C ASP A 65 -50.93 -10.69 -38.57
N GLU A 66 -51.36 -11.66 -37.76
CA GLU A 66 -52.70 -11.67 -37.17
C GLU A 66 -52.89 -10.51 -36.21
N VAL A 67 -51.90 -10.27 -35.32
CA VAL A 67 -51.91 -9.13 -34.39
C VAL A 67 -51.94 -7.82 -35.17
N LEU A 68 -51.09 -7.65 -36.17
CA LEU A 68 -51.08 -6.42 -36.97
C LEU A 68 -52.39 -6.18 -37.68
N SER A 69 -53.00 -7.23 -38.28
CA SER A 69 -54.28 -7.09 -38.90
C SER A 69 -55.41 -6.68 -37.97
N GLN A 70 -55.35 -7.18 -36.69
CA GLN A 70 -56.32 -6.76 -35.68
C GLN A 70 -56.10 -5.31 -35.22
N LEU A 71 -54.86 -4.80 -35.23
CA LEU A 71 -54.54 -3.41 -34.89
C LEU A 71 -54.90 -2.42 -36.02
N GLU A 72 -54.87 -2.88 -37.27
CA GLU A 72 -55.26 -2.07 -38.41
C GLU A 72 -56.81 -2.05 -38.64
N TYR A 73 -57.49 -3.05 -38.09
CA TYR A 73 -58.94 -3.20 -38.20
C TYR A 73 -59.64 -2.42 -37.06
N SER A 74 -60.58 -1.54 -37.45
CA SER A 74 -61.50 -0.86 -36.52
C SER A 74 -62.76 -1.67 -36.35
N PRO A 75 -62.91 -2.45 -35.25
CA PRO A 75 -64.05 -3.33 -35.10
C PRO A 75 -65.32 -2.51 -34.84
N THR A 76 -66.36 -2.79 -35.62
CA THR A 76 -67.64 -2.07 -35.57
C THR A 76 -68.68 -2.68 -34.63
N ASN A 77 -68.49 -3.93 -34.22
CA ASN A 77 -69.40 -4.62 -33.31
C ASN A 77 -68.70 -5.20 -32.06
N SER A 78 -69.47 -5.47 -31.04
CA SER A 78 -68.93 -5.96 -29.75
C SER A 78 -68.26 -7.33 -29.85
N ARG A 79 -68.67 -8.19 -30.74
CA ARG A 79 -68.08 -9.53 -30.94
C ARG A 79 -66.70 -9.44 -31.55
N ASP A 80 -66.52 -8.58 -32.52
CA ASP A 80 -65.21 -8.37 -33.18
C ASP A 80 -64.26 -7.68 -32.25
N LYS A 81 -64.73 -6.71 -31.44
CA LYS A 81 -63.91 -6.10 -30.38
C LYS A 81 -63.38 -7.13 -29.39
N LEU A 82 -64.25 -8.07 -28.96
CA LEU A 82 -63.85 -9.12 -28.03
C LEU A 82 -62.85 -10.09 -28.66
N ASN A 83 -63.01 -10.42 -29.93
CA ASN A 83 -62.08 -11.29 -30.65
C ASN A 83 -60.73 -10.65 -30.86
N SER A 84 -60.66 -9.40 -31.32
CA SER A 84 -59.42 -8.62 -31.41
C SER A 84 -58.69 -8.52 -30.06
N LYS A 85 -59.46 -8.25 -29.00
CA LYS A 85 -58.92 -8.21 -27.65
C LYS A 85 -58.26 -9.54 -27.23
N ARG A 86 -58.94 -10.67 -27.49
CA ARG A 86 -58.44 -12.00 -27.14
C ARG A 86 -57.17 -12.35 -27.91
N ILE A 87 -57.08 -12.02 -29.20
CA ILE A 87 -55.91 -12.29 -30.04
C ILE A 87 -54.71 -11.44 -29.59
N VAL A 88 -54.90 -10.14 -29.49
CA VAL A 88 -53.81 -9.21 -29.12
C VAL A 88 -53.34 -9.43 -27.68
N GLU A 89 -54.24 -9.53 -26.70
CA GLU A 89 -53.87 -9.77 -25.30
C GLU A 89 -53.24 -11.17 -25.10
N GLY A 90 -53.69 -12.18 -25.80
CA GLY A 90 -53.07 -13.50 -25.82
C GLY A 90 -51.61 -13.45 -26.31
N PHE A 91 -51.37 -12.69 -27.37
CA PHE A 91 -50.02 -12.42 -27.87
C PHE A 91 -49.17 -11.68 -26.85
N LEU A 92 -49.68 -10.58 -26.27
CA LEU A 92 -48.96 -9.81 -25.23
C LEU A 92 -48.58 -10.70 -24.06
N SER A 93 -49.47 -11.56 -23.63
CA SER A 93 -49.21 -12.53 -22.57
C SER A 93 -48.10 -13.50 -22.92
N SER A 94 -48.22 -14.20 -24.01
CA SER A 94 -47.36 -15.33 -24.36
C SER A 94 -45.96 -14.93 -24.79
N VAL A 95 -45.83 -13.83 -25.54
CA VAL A 95 -44.55 -13.44 -26.17
C VAL A 95 -43.83 -12.36 -25.37
N MET A 96 -44.56 -11.42 -24.81
CA MET A 96 -43.96 -10.24 -24.24
C MET A 96 -43.82 -10.31 -22.70
N THR A 97 -44.75 -10.91 -22.00
CA THR A 97 -44.81 -10.82 -20.55
C THR A 97 -44.35 -12.10 -19.81
N LEU A 98 -44.93 -13.25 -20.16
CA LEU A 98 -44.71 -14.50 -19.44
C LEU A 98 -43.25 -14.96 -19.41
N PRO A 99 -42.46 -14.83 -20.48
CA PRO A 99 -41.07 -15.28 -20.49
C PRO A 99 -40.13 -14.46 -19.56
N ARG A 100 -40.55 -13.27 -19.17
CA ARG A 100 -39.71 -12.30 -18.46
C ARG A 100 -40.38 -11.79 -17.20
N SER A 101 -39.82 -12.16 -16.06
CA SER A 101 -40.38 -11.82 -14.73
C SER A 101 -40.37 -10.34 -14.39
N GLU A 102 -39.40 -9.61 -14.97
CA GLU A 102 -39.19 -8.17 -14.76
C GLU A 102 -40.22 -7.31 -15.50
N ILE A 103 -40.87 -7.85 -16.53
CA ILE A 103 -41.94 -7.13 -17.25
C ILE A 103 -43.23 -7.24 -16.46
N LEU A 104 -43.70 -6.11 -16.01
CA LEU A 104 -44.93 -6.02 -15.21
C LEU A 104 -46.17 -5.90 -16.08
N ARG A 105 -46.08 -5.09 -17.14
CA ARG A 105 -47.21 -4.80 -18.03
C ARG A 105 -46.74 -4.52 -19.45
N VAL A 106 -47.60 -4.84 -20.39
CA VAL A 106 -47.46 -4.44 -21.79
C VAL A 106 -48.77 -3.94 -22.30
N TYR A 107 -48.76 -2.87 -23.07
CA TYR A 107 -49.91 -2.29 -23.70
C TYR A 107 -49.70 -2.11 -25.21
N ILE A 108 -50.77 -2.20 -25.93
CA ILE A 108 -50.86 -1.62 -27.27
C ILE A 108 -52.13 -0.76 -27.27
N ALA A 109 -51.96 0.52 -27.49
CA ALA A 109 -53.03 1.48 -27.62
C ALA A 109 -53.14 1.95 -29.07
N ASN A 110 -54.30 1.95 -29.64
CA ASN A 110 -54.63 2.63 -30.89
C ASN A 110 -55.74 3.65 -30.64
N ASP A 111 -56.23 4.33 -31.66
CA ASP A 111 -57.21 5.39 -31.49
C ASP A 111 -58.58 4.88 -30.98
N ASP A 112 -58.88 3.60 -31.15
CA ASP A 112 -60.19 3.00 -30.83
C ASP A 112 -60.17 2.01 -29.66
N SER A 113 -58.98 1.49 -29.32
CA SER A 113 -58.87 0.36 -28.40
C SER A 113 -57.57 0.38 -27.61
N LEU A 114 -57.65 -0.15 -26.37
CA LEU A 114 -56.51 -0.42 -25.49
C LEU A 114 -56.45 -1.93 -25.25
N TYR A 115 -55.35 -2.53 -25.67
CA TYR A 115 -55.01 -3.92 -25.42
C TYR A 115 -53.93 -3.97 -24.38
N SER A 116 -54.08 -4.86 -23.40
CA SER A 116 -53.10 -4.94 -22.34
C SER A 116 -52.99 -6.33 -21.75
N TYR A 117 -51.80 -6.62 -21.29
CA TYR A 117 -51.58 -7.74 -20.40
C TYR A 117 -50.76 -7.30 -19.19
N THR A 118 -51.21 -7.69 -18.03
CA THR A 118 -50.53 -7.44 -16.78
C THR A 118 -50.32 -8.76 -16.07
N ARG A 119 -49.20 -8.91 -15.42
CA ARG A 119 -48.83 -10.14 -14.72
C ARG A 119 -49.75 -10.43 -13.53
N THR A 120 -50.24 -9.42 -12.91
CA THR A 120 -51.21 -9.46 -11.82
C THR A 120 -52.47 -8.66 -12.21
N PRO A 121 -53.71 -9.11 -11.90
CA PRO A 121 -54.96 -8.43 -12.27
C PRO A 121 -55.09 -7.06 -11.62
N ASN A 122 -55.55 -6.05 -12.37
CA ASN A 122 -55.71 -4.70 -11.83
C ASN A 122 -56.63 -3.80 -12.60
N ASP A 123 -56.95 -2.69 -11.93
CA ASP A 123 -57.62 -1.56 -12.56
C ASP A 123 -56.66 -0.93 -13.59
N MET A 124 -57.05 -1.09 -14.85
CA MET A 124 -56.33 -0.51 -15.96
C MET A 124 -56.80 0.91 -16.22
N PRO A 125 -55.92 1.85 -16.50
CA PRO A 125 -56.34 3.14 -17.04
C PRO A 125 -57.13 2.89 -18.32
N ASP A 126 -58.16 3.69 -18.53
CA ASP A 126 -58.90 3.64 -19.77
C ASP A 126 -58.14 4.28 -20.94
N LEU A 127 -58.66 4.11 -22.14
CA LEU A 127 -58.05 4.66 -23.37
C LEU A 127 -57.91 6.18 -23.32
N ALA A 128 -58.88 6.89 -22.69
CA ALA A 128 -58.87 8.34 -22.60
C ALA A 128 -57.68 8.81 -21.74
N THR A 129 -57.42 8.14 -20.64
CA THR A 129 -56.25 8.43 -19.76
C THR A 129 -54.92 8.25 -20.50
N TYR A 130 -54.83 7.26 -21.43
CA TYR A 130 -53.63 7.05 -22.25
C TYR A 130 -53.45 8.13 -23.30
N ALA A 131 -54.53 8.54 -23.96
CA ALA A 131 -54.52 9.56 -25.02
C ALA A 131 -54.05 10.94 -24.50
N GLU A 132 -54.27 11.23 -23.19
CA GLU A 132 -53.81 12.45 -22.54
C GLU A 132 -52.37 12.40 -22.09
N SER A 133 -51.72 11.24 -22.09
CA SER A 133 -50.36 11.08 -21.63
C SER A 133 -49.34 11.71 -22.59
N SER A 134 -48.38 12.49 -22.07
CA SER A 134 -47.35 13.13 -22.89
C SER A 134 -46.51 12.13 -23.70
N TRP A 135 -46.16 10.99 -23.10
CA TRP A 135 -45.38 9.95 -23.76
C TRP A 135 -46.13 9.28 -24.93
N TYR A 136 -47.44 9.19 -24.86
CA TYR A 136 -48.26 8.61 -25.95
C TYR A 136 -48.25 9.51 -27.19
N ASN A 137 -48.44 10.80 -26.99
CA ASN A 137 -48.39 11.80 -28.07
C ASN A 137 -46.99 11.92 -28.65
N GLU A 138 -45.98 11.96 -27.83
CA GLU A 138 -44.57 11.98 -28.27
C GLU A 138 -44.20 10.72 -29.06
N ALA A 139 -44.67 9.54 -28.63
CA ALA A 139 -44.43 8.30 -29.32
C ALA A 139 -45.10 8.24 -30.72
N LYS A 140 -46.25 8.90 -30.91
CA LYS A 140 -46.90 9.00 -32.22
C LYS A 140 -46.11 9.85 -33.23
N GLU A 141 -45.30 10.79 -32.73
CA GLU A 141 -44.57 11.72 -33.60
C GLU A 141 -43.15 11.20 -33.96
N THR A 142 -42.61 10.21 -33.21
CA THR A 142 -41.27 9.70 -33.45
C THR A 142 -41.25 8.25 -33.88
N THR A 143 -40.33 7.92 -34.81
CA THR A 143 -40.07 6.55 -35.23
C THR A 143 -39.08 5.83 -34.31
N LYS A 144 -38.35 6.60 -33.50
CA LYS A 144 -37.42 6.07 -32.53
C LYS A 144 -38.18 5.62 -31.28
N PRO A 145 -37.71 4.58 -30.59
CA PRO A 145 -38.30 4.22 -29.32
C PRO A 145 -38.00 5.34 -28.31
N LEU A 146 -38.99 5.62 -27.47
CA LEU A 146 -38.85 6.51 -26.32
C LEU A 146 -38.58 5.67 -25.09
N PHE A 147 -37.62 6.11 -24.32
CA PHE A 147 -37.40 5.59 -23.01
C PHE A 147 -38.02 6.58 -22.00
N ILE A 148 -39.01 6.10 -21.23
CA ILE A 148 -39.62 6.92 -20.18
C ILE A 148 -38.84 6.68 -18.89
N GLU A 149 -38.33 7.78 -18.34
CA GLU A 149 -37.60 7.76 -17.06
C GLU A 149 -38.42 7.08 -15.96
N PRO A 150 -37.74 6.59 -14.91
CA PRO A 150 -38.39 5.94 -13.80
C PRO A 150 -39.47 6.77 -13.19
N HIS A 151 -40.65 6.20 -13.13
CA HIS A 151 -41.82 6.82 -12.55
C HIS A 151 -42.57 5.83 -11.65
N MET A 152 -43.28 6.40 -10.70
CA MET A 152 -44.11 5.60 -9.79
C MET A 152 -45.41 5.26 -10.48
N GLU A 153 -45.61 3.98 -10.76
CA GLU A 153 -46.92 3.51 -11.21
C GLU A 153 -47.62 2.73 -10.10
N ARG A 154 -48.89 2.96 -9.95
CA ARG A 154 -49.74 2.11 -9.11
C ARG A 154 -50.05 0.86 -9.89
N VAL A 155 -49.35 -0.17 -9.59
CA VAL A 155 -49.70 -1.51 -10.06
C VAL A 155 -50.51 -2.11 -8.93
N TYR A 156 -51.85 -2.22 -9.06
CA TYR A 156 -52.66 -3.14 -8.30
C TYR A 156 -53.09 -2.81 -6.89
N GLY A 157 -53.67 -1.71 -6.60
CA GLY A 157 -54.24 -1.49 -5.27
C GLY A 157 -53.25 -1.65 -4.11
N GLU A 158 -52.05 -2.16 -4.39
CA GLU A 158 -50.92 -2.35 -3.52
C GLU A 158 -49.86 -1.25 -3.75
N LYS A 159 -48.75 -1.32 -3.07
CA LYS A 159 -47.72 -0.27 -2.98
C LYS A 159 -47.29 0.21 -4.36
N PRO A 160 -47.20 1.54 -4.57
CA PRO A 160 -46.64 2.10 -5.82
C PRO A 160 -45.28 1.46 -6.14
N THR A 161 -45.11 0.97 -7.35
CA THR A 161 -43.86 0.36 -7.82
C THR A 161 -43.19 1.29 -8.80
N THR A 162 -41.91 1.51 -8.61
CA THR A 162 -41.11 2.27 -9.58
C THR A 162 -40.86 1.42 -10.81
N VAL A 163 -41.34 1.89 -11.96
CA VAL A 163 -41.13 1.26 -13.24
C VAL A 163 -40.41 2.20 -14.19
N PHE A 164 -39.78 1.64 -15.20
CA PHE A 164 -39.33 2.37 -16.35
C PHE A 164 -40.02 1.76 -17.59
N SER A 165 -40.20 2.56 -18.63
CA SER A 165 -40.98 2.13 -19.75
C SER A 165 -40.26 2.37 -21.07
N VAL A 166 -40.42 1.43 -21.98
CA VAL A 166 -40.03 1.58 -23.38
C VAL A 166 -41.27 1.69 -24.25
N VAL A 167 -41.34 2.75 -25.01
CA VAL A 167 -42.52 3.08 -25.83
C VAL A 167 -42.12 3.19 -27.30
N ARG A 168 -42.96 2.69 -28.17
CA ARG A 168 -42.73 2.77 -29.61
C ARG A 168 -44.04 2.89 -30.38
N GLN A 169 -44.05 3.72 -31.44
CA GLN A 169 -45.15 3.70 -32.41
C GLN A 169 -45.07 2.41 -33.24
N LEU A 170 -46.23 1.85 -33.51
CA LEU A 170 -46.43 0.75 -34.48
C LEU A 170 -46.99 1.30 -35.78
N ARG A 171 -46.35 0.95 -36.88
CA ARG A 171 -46.77 1.37 -38.24
C ARG A 171 -47.32 0.21 -39.01
N SER A 172 -48.25 0.50 -39.95
CA SER A 172 -48.74 -0.49 -40.88
C SER A 172 -47.61 -1.05 -41.74
N LYS A 173 -47.66 -2.36 -42.01
CA LYS A 173 -46.78 -3.00 -43.01
C LYS A 173 -47.09 -2.55 -44.44
N ASN A 174 -48.33 -2.22 -44.67
CA ASN A 174 -48.85 -1.87 -46.02
C ASN A 174 -48.67 -0.40 -46.38
N ASP A 175 -48.65 0.46 -45.31
CA ASP A 175 -48.45 1.91 -45.44
C ASP A 175 -47.58 2.39 -44.28
N ASN A 176 -46.29 2.55 -44.51
CA ASN A 176 -45.31 2.97 -43.49
C ASN A 176 -45.56 4.38 -42.97
N SER A 177 -46.42 5.17 -43.59
CA SER A 177 -46.86 6.49 -43.10
C SER A 177 -47.98 6.38 -42.04
N LYS A 178 -48.69 5.28 -42.00
CA LYS A 178 -49.84 5.09 -41.11
C LYS A 178 -49.42 4.48 -39.78
N THR A 179 -49.64 5.22 -38.69
CA THR A 179 -49.51 4.69 -37.33
C THR A 179 -50.74 3.87 -36.99
N ILE A 180 -50.57 2.61 -36.58
CA ILE A 180 -51.65 1.66 -36.20
C ILE A 180 -51.75 1.49 -34.68
N GLY A 181 -50.86 2.08 -33.92
CA GLY A 181 -50.88 2.06 -32.48
C GLY A 181 -49.55 2.45 -31.85
N VAL A 182 -49.51 2.42 -30.54
CA VAL A 182 -48.30 2.63 -29.72
C VAL A 182 -48.18 1.46 -28.75
N VAL A 183 -47.03 0.81 -28.75
CA VAL A 183 -46.70 -0.22 -27.75
C VAL A 183 -45.91 0.37 -26.64
N LYS A 184 -46.29 0.04 -25.39
CA LYS A 184 -45.58 0.41 -24.15
C LYS A 184 -45.26 -0.84 -23.35
N VAL A 185 -44.03 -0.99 -22.92
CA VAL A 185 -43.56 -2.07 -22.05
C VAL A 185 -43.09 -1.45 -20.74
N ASP A 186 -43.75 -1.81 -19.65
CA ASP A 186 -43.36 -1.40 -18.29
C ASP A 186 -42.57 -2.51 -17.61
N ALA A 187 -41.36 -2.20 -17.20
CA ALA A 187 -40.49 -3.11 -16.49
C ALA A 187 -40.06 -2.55 -15.12
N ASP A 188 -39.87 -3.46 -14.17
CA ASP A 188 -39.31 -3.10 -12.87
C ASP A 188 -37.77 -3.09 -12.90
N TYR A 189 -37.18 -2.61 -11.80
CA TYR A 189 -35.71 -2.54 -11.67
C TYR A 189 -35.05 -3.89 -11.40
N SER A 190 -35.79 -4.98 -11.26
CA SER A 190 -35.21 -6.27 -10.89
C SER A 190 -34.21 -6.77 -11.94
N GLY A 191 -34.44 -6.48 -13.22
CA GLY A 191 -33.53 -6.79 -14.32
C GLY A 191 -32.20 -6.04 -14.17
N ILE A 192 -32.27 -4.73 -13.98
CA ILE A 192 -31.09 -3.87 -13.76
C ILE A 192 -30.39 -4.27 -12.45
N SER A 193 -31.16 -4.46 -11.37
CA SER A 193 -30.62 -4.89 -10.08
C SER A 193 -29.87 -6.23 -10.16
N LYS A 194 -30.42 -7.22 -10.90
CA LYS A 194 -29.74 -8.50 -11.10
C LYS A 194 -28.40 -8.36 -11.83
N ILE A 195 -28.31 -7.43 -12.79
CA ILE A 195 -27.06 -7.11 -13.48
C ILE A 195 -26.09 -6.46 -12.51
N CYS A 196 -26.51 -5.40 -11.82
CA CYS A 196 -25.67 -4.60 -10.95
C CYS A 196 -25.20 -5.35 -9.69
N ASN A 197 -26.05 -6.24 -9.14
CA ASN A 197 -25.67 -7.07 -7.98
C ASN A 197 -24.56 -8.10 -8.27
N LYS A 198 -24.30 -8.41 -9.55
CA LYS A 198 -23.18 -9.25 -9.96
C LYS A 198 -21.86 -8.48 -10.06
N ILE A 199 -21.93 -7.16 -10.02
CA ILE A 199 -20.76 -6.29 -10.17
C ILE A 199 -20.12 -6.14 -8.79
N ASN A 200 -18.90 -6.58 -8.68
CA ASN A 200 -18.11 -6.41 -7.46
C ASN A 200 -17.12 -5.26 -7.65
N LEU A 201 -17.42 -4.14 -7.02
CA LEU A 201 -16.45 -3.06 -6.87
C LEU A 201 -15.55 -3.37 -5.67
N ASN A 202 -14.29 -3.71 -5.94
CA ASN A 202 -13.30 -3.97 -4.89
C ASN A 202 -13.22 -2.82 -3.87
N ALA A 203 -12.70 -3.09 -2.68
CA ALA A 203 -12.48 -2.10 -1.61
C ALA A 203 -13.74 -1.34 -1.14
N GLY A 204 -14.90 -2.00 -1.16
CA GLY A 204 -16.14 -1.39 -0.64
C GLY A 204 -16.66 -0.22 -1.49
N GLY A 205 -16.49 -0.32 -2.81
CA GLY A 205 -17.04 0.65 -3.75
C GLY A 205 -18.57 0.63 -3.77
N LEU A 206 -19.18 1.79 -3.98
CA LEU A 206 -20.61 1.98 -4.16
C LEU A 206 -20.91 2.16 -5.65
N LEU A 207 -21.81 1.33 -6.18
CA LEU A 207 -22.35 1.48 -7.52
C LEU A 207 -23.72 2.14 -7.46
N LEU A 208 -23.91 3.18 -8.25
CA LEU A 208 -25.18 3.88 -8.43
C LEU A 208 -25.56 3.88 -9.90
N ILE A 209 -26.85 3.83 -10.18
CA ILE A 209 -27.43 4.24 -11.45
C ILE A 209 -28.32 5.44 -11.16
N VAL A 210 -28.12 6.51 -11.91
CA VAL A 210 -28.87 7.75 -11.77
C VAL A 210 -29.46 8.15 -13.12
N ASN A 211 -30.60 8.83 -13.11
CA ASN A 211 -31.19 9.40 -14.33
C ASN A 211 -30.51 10.73 -14.71
N SER A 212 -31.00 11.36 -15.78
CA SER A 212 -30.54 12.68 -16.26
C SER A 212 -30.68 13.80 -15.22
N GLN A 213 -31.61 13.65 -14.26
CA GLN A 213 -31.86 14.59 -13.17
C GLN A 213 -31.07 14.23 -11.89
N ASN A 214 -30.11 13.30 -11.99
CA ASN A 214 -29.32 12.77 -10.86
C ASN A 214 -30.16 12.08 -9.74
N GLN A 215 -31.38 11.65 -10.04
CA GLN A 215 -32.15 10.85 -9.09
C GLN A 215 -31.62 9.42 -9.09
N VAL A 216 -31.48 8.83 -7.91
CA VAL A 216 -30.93 7.48 -7.75
C VAL A 216 -31.98 6.43 -8.13
N LEU A 217 -31.68 5.64 -9.15
CA LEU A 217 -32.51 4.55 -9.65
C LEU A 217 -32.13 3.21 -9.01
N TYR A 218 -30.81 3.04 -8.79
CA TYR A 218 -30.25 1.84 -8.16
C TYR A 218 -29.05 2.23 -7.29
N ARG A 219 -28.87 1.48 -6.20
CA ARG A 219 -27.70 1.57 -5.34
C ARG A 219 -27.29 0.19 -4.83
N SER A 220 -25.99 -0.10 -4.85
CA SER A 220 -25.44 -1.37 -4.34
C SER A 220 -25.24 -1.38 -2.84
N ALA A 221 -25.17 -0.21 -2.19
CA ALA A 221 -24.97 -0.03 -0.75
C ALA A 221 -25.60 1.29 -0.28
N PRO A 222 -25.70 1.55 1.02
CA PRO A 222 -26.17 2.83 1.55
C PRO A 222 -25.35 4.01 1.01
N ILE A 223 -26.05 5.08 0.67
CA ILE A 223 -25.45 6.29 0.12
C ILE A 223 -24.74 7.07 1.23
N PRO A 224 -23.48 7.50 1.04
CA PRO A 224 -22.81 8.38 1.98
C PRO A 224 -23.57 9.70 2.20
N SER A 225 -23.63 10.17 3.43
CA SER A 225 -24.26 11.45 3.75
C SER A 225 -23.61 12.60 2.99
N GLY A 226 -24.44 13.48 2.43
CA GLY A 226 -24.00 14.61 1.60
C GLY A 226 -23.77 14.28 0.12
N LEU A 227 -23.93 13.01 -0.28
CA LEU A 227 -23.83 12.64 -1.71
C LEU A 227 -25.09 13.10 -2.47
N GLU A 228 -26.28 12.95 -1.90
CA GLU A 228 -27.53 13.41 -2.49
C GLU A 228 -27.52 14.93 -2.75
N ASP A 229 -27.01 15.71 -1.79
CA ASP A 229 -26.83 17.15 -1.94
C ASP A 229 -25.82 17.49 -3.04
N ALA A 230 -24.71 16.74 -3.12
CA ALA A 230 -23.70 16.91 -4.15
C ALA A 230 -24.18 16.51 -5.54
N MET A 231 -25.12 15.57 -5.61
CA MET A 231 -25.80 15.17 -6.86
C MET A 231 -26.81 16.24 -7.33
N ALA A 232 -27.54 16.83 -6.40
CA ALA A 232 -28.47 17.91 -6.70
C ALA A 232 -27.74 19.18 -7.23
N ASP A 233 -26.52 19.43 -6.80
CA ASP A 233 -25.67 20.58 -7.22
C ASP A 233 -25.11 20.41 -8.66
N GLY A 234 -25.49 19.35 -9.38
CA GLY A 234 -25.32 19.12 -10.83
C GLY A 234 -23.89 19.09 -11.40
N ASN A 235 -22.96 19.76 -10.73
CA ASN A 235 -21.61 20.02 -11.25
C ASN A 235 -20.52 19.12 -10.67
N LYS A 236 -20.80 18.34 -9.63
CA LYS A 236 -19.76 17.62 -8.89
C LYS A 236 -19.60 16.13 -9.26
N ILE A 237 -20.62 15.51 -9.82
CA ILE A 237 -20.65 14.07 -10.09
C ILE A 237 -20.72 13.73 -11.59
N GLY A 238 -20.83 14.74 -12.46
CA GLY A 238 -20.93 14.55 -13.91
C GLY A 238 -19.63 14.12 -14.61
N GLN A 239 -18.50 14.10 -13.92
CA GLN A 239 -17.21 13.73 -14.47
C GLN A 239 -16.43 12.81 -13.51
N SER A 240 -15.65 11.88 -14.10
CA SER A 240 -14.72 11.06 -13.33
C SER A 240 -13.65 11.91 -12.66
N GLY A 241 -13.39 11.67 -11.39
CA GLY A 241 -12.43 12.46 -10.63
C GLY A 241 -12.47 12.20 -9.13
N THR A 242 -12.13 13.22 -8.36
CA THR A 242 -12.15 13.15 -6.90
C THR A 242 -13.10 14.20 -6.35
N ILE A 243 -13.99 13.79 -5.45
CA ILE A 243 -14.90 14.68 -4.73
C ILE A 243 -14.66 14.57 -3.22
N THR A 244 -15.03 15.64 -2.50
CA THR A 244 -14.98 15.66 -1.04
C THR A 244 -16.40 15.86 -0.51
N LEU A 245 -16.89 14.88 0.28
CA LEU A 245 -18.20 14.92 0.90
C LEU A 245 -18.01 14.88 2.42
N ASN A 246 -18.54 15.87 3.12
CA ASN A 246 -18.43 15.96 4.59
C ASN A 246 -17.00 15.74 5.13
N GLY A 247 -15.99 16.30 4.44
CA GLY A 247 -14.57 16.17 4.80
C GLY A 247 -13.94 14.82 4.43
N GLN A 248 -14.69 13.90 3.83
CA GLN A 248 -14.15 12.63 3.32
C GLN A 248 -13.96 12.67 1.81
N LYS A 249 -12.82 12.17 1.35
CA LYS A 249 -12.44 12.14 -0.05
C LYS A 249 -12.92 10.84 -0.71
N TYR A 250 -13.54 10.97 -1.90
CA TYR A 250 -14.03 9.86 -2.70
C TYR A 250 -13.46 9.94 -4.12
N LEU A 251 -13.13 8.79 -4.69
CA LEU A 251 -12.87 8.63 -6.12
C LEU A 251 -14.20 8.33 -6.81
N VAL A 252 -14.48 9.01 -7.90
CA VAL A 252 -15.71 8.88 -8.68
C VAL A 252 -15.35 8.51 -10.11
N ASN A 253 -15.98 7.47 -10.63
CA ASN A 253 -15.99 7.12 -12.03
C ASN A 253 -17.41 7.23 -12.56
N VAL A 254 -17.58 7.83 -13.71
CA VAL A 254 -18.88 8.04 -14.34
C VAL A 254 -18.86 7.47 -15.76
N LEU A 255 -19.91 6.72 -16.09
CA LEU A 255 -20.21 6.26 -17.46
C LEU A 255 -21.60 6.72 -17.83
N SER A 256 -21.71 7.54 -18.86
CA SER A 256 -22.99 8.00 -19.38
C SER A 256 -23.51 7.08 -20.47
N LEU A 257 -24.72 6.59 -20.31
CA LEU A 257 -25.49 5.84 -21.32
C LEU A 257 -26.54 6.78 -21.93
N SER A 258 -26.08 7.68 -22.78
CA SER A 258 -26.89 8.78 -23.35
C SER A 258 -28.12 8.32 -24.08
N ASN A 259 -28.09 7.12 -24.71
CA ASN A 259 -29.26 6.54 -25.40
C ASN A 259 -30.45 6.24 -24.48
N TYR A 260 -30.17 6.11 -23.15
CA TYR A 260 -31.17 5.76 -22.13
C TYR A 260 -31.31 6.83 -21.06
N SER A 261 -30.64 7.97 -21.23
CA SER A 261 -30.64 9.08 -20.26
C SER A 261 -30.28 8.67 -18.83
N ILE A 262 -29.37 7.70 -18.69
CA ILE A 262 -28.88 7.21 -17.39
C ILE A 262 -27.37 7.27 -17.31
N ASN A 263 -26.88 7.47 -16.08
CA ASN A 263 -25.47 7.45 -15.76
C ASN A 263 -25.18 6.35 -14.75
N ILE A 264 -24.11 5.61 -14.98
CA ILE A 264 -23.55 4.64 -14.02
C ILE A 264 -22.43 5.34 -13.29
N VAL A 265 -22.53 5.40 -11.98
CA VAL A 265 -21.58 6.10 -11.11
C VAL A 265 -20.99 5.09 -10.12
N ALA A 266 -19.67 5.01 -10.07
CA ALA A 266 -18.96 4.23 -9.07
C ALA A 266 -18.19 5.18 -8.14
N LEU A 267 -18.35 4.95 -6.83
CA LEU A 267 -17.64 5.73 -5.80
C LEU A 267 -16.80 4.80 -4.93
N HIS A 268 -15.56 5.21 -4.68
CA HIS A 268 -14.69 4.56 -3.70
C HIS A 268 -14.28 5.54 -2.62
N SER A 269 -14.46 5.16 -1.35
CA SER A 269 -13.91 5.94 -0.25
C SER A 269 -12.38 5.89 -0.27
N TYR A 270 -11.73 7.05 -0.37
CA TYR A 270 -10.27 7.16 -0.35
C TYR A 270 -9.69 6.57 0.95
N ARG A 271 -10.38 6.75 2.07
CA ARG A 271 -9.99 6.18 3.37
C ARG A 271 -9.95 4.65 3.34
N THR A 272 -10.99 4.03 2.80
CA THR A 272 -11.09 2.56 2.70
C THR A 272 -10.06 2.02 1.71
N LEU A 273 -9.89 2.69 0.58
CA LEU A 273 -8.91 2.33 -0.43
C LEU A 273 -7.47 2.36 0.09
N MET A 274 -7.13 3.38 0.88
CA MET A 274 -5.78 3.56 1.43
C MET A 274 -5.54 2.79 2.74
N ALA A 275 -6.56 2.18 3.34
CA ALA A 275 -6.43 1.46 4.61
C ALA A 275 -5.38 0.33 4.58
N PRO A 276 -5.31 -0.54 3.54
CA PRO A 276 -4.28 -1.57 3.44
C PRO A 276 -2.86 -1.00 3.36
N LEU A 277 -2.67 0.08 2.57
CA LEU A 277 -1.37 0.74 2.46
C LEU A 277 -0.94 1.36 3.80
N ARG A 278 -1.87 1.99 4.51
CA ARG A 278 -1.60 2.57 5.82
C ARG A 278 -1.23 1.49 6.85
N SER A 279 -1.92 0.35 6.83
CA SER A 279 -1.57 -0.79 7.68
C SER A 279 -0.17 -1.33 7.36
N ASN A 280 0.16 -1.49 6.08
CA ASN A 280 1.48 -1.94 5.65
C ASN A 280 2.58 -0.92 6.00
N LEU A 281 2.30 0.38 5.89
CA LEU A 281 3.21 1.44 6.32
C LEU A 281 3.56 1.30 7.81
N MET A 282 2.55 1.12 8.67
CA MET A 282 2.80 0.93 10.12
C MET A 282 3.62 -0.32 10.42
N LYS A 283 3.35 -1.43 9.74
CA LYS A 283 4.13 -2.67 9.86
C LYS A 283 5.58 -2.47 9.39
N SER A 284 5.79 -1.77 8.28
CA SER A 284 7.11 -1.47 7.75
C SER A 284 7.92 -0.58 8.70
N ILE A 285 7.29 0.45 9.29
CA ILE A 285 7.93 1.30 10.30
C ILE A 285 8.30 0.48 11.54
N ALA A 286 7.40 -0.37 12.05
CA ALA A 286 7.69 -1.22 13.20
C ALA A 286 8.86 -2.18 12.92
N LEU A 287 8.89 -2.80 11.74
CA LEU A 287 9.99 -3.67 11.32
C LEU A 287 11.31 -2.90 11.21
N ALA A 288 11.28 -1.69 10.63
CA ALA A 288 12.46 -0.84 10.51
C ALA A 288 13.05 -0.48 11.88
N ILE A 289 12.21 -0.08 12.83
CA ILE A 289 12.64 0.21 14.21
C ILE A 289 13.27 -1.04 14.85
N PHE A 290 12.66 -2.21 14.68
CA PHE A 290 13.18 -3.47 15.18
C PHE A 290 14.55 -3.81 14.58
N CYS A 291 14.73 -3.66 13.26
CA CYS A 291 16.01 -3.88 12.59
C CYS A 291 17.11 -2.92 13.06
N ILE A 292 16.76 -1.62 13.25
CA ILE A 292 17.71 -0.63 13.77
C ILE A 292 18.14 -1.00 15.19
N MET A 293 17.20 -1.40 16.05
CA MET A 293 17.51 -1.81 17.42
C MET A 293 18.44 -3.03 17.45
N LEU A 294 18.22 -4.03 16.59
CA LEU A 294 19.13 -5.17 16.48
C LEU A 294 20.52 -4.76 15.96
N ALA A 295 20.57 -3.89 14.97
CA ALA A 295 21.83 -3.38 14.44
C ALA A 295 22.62 -2.57 15.51
N ASP A 296 21.93 -1.74 16.29
CA ASP A 296 22.52 -0.96 17.37
C ASP A 296 23.10 -1.86 18.47
N ILE A 297 22.38 -2.91 18.85
CA ILE A 297 22.88 -3.92 19.81
C ILE A 297 24.14 -4.60 19.27
N GLY A 298 24.11 -5.05 18.02
CA GLY A 298 25.27 -5.68 17.36
C GLY A 298 26.47 -4.72 17.30
N PHE A 299 26.22 -3.48 16.91
CA PHE A 299 27.25 -2.45 16.82
C PHE A 299 27.82 -2.09 18.17
N TYR A 300 26.98 -2.03 19.23
CA TYR A 300 27.41 -1.81 20.60
C TYR A 300 28.38 -2.93 21.08
N ILE A 301 28.05 -4.19 20.83
CA ILE A 301 28.89 -5.33 21.21
C ILE A 301 30.23 -5.27 20.47
N ILE A 302 30.24 -4.93 19.18
CA ILE A 302 31.48 -4.81 18.40
C ILE A 302 32.35 -3.67 18.94
N ILE A 303 31.76 -2.49 19.13
CA ILE A 303 32.51 -1.33 19.68
C ILE A 303 33.05 -1.64 21.07
N GLN A 304 32.28 -2.27 21.93
CA GLN A 304 32.74 -2.61 23.28
C GLN A 304 33.97 -3.54 23.24
N LYS A 305 33.94 -4.58 22.42
CA LYS A 305 35.11 -5.47 22.25
C LYS A 305 36.32 -4.73 21.69
N PHE A 306 36.12 -3.93 20.67
CA PHE A 306 37.17 -3.14 20.03
C PHE A 306 37.83 -2.15 21.02
N THR A 307 37.00 -1.44 21.79
CA THR A 307 37.45 -0.47 22.76
C THR A 307 38.18 -1.12 23.94
N GLN A 308 37.74 -2.27 24.43
CA GLN A 308 38.39 -3.02 25.48
C GLN A 308 39.81 -3.42 25.09
N GLN A 309 40.01 -3.98 23.89
CA GLN A 309 41.34 -4.36 23.41
C GLN A 309 42.29 -3.17 23.28
N LEU A 310 41.76 -2.03 22.82
CA LEU A 310 42.55 -0.81 22.70
C LEU A 310 42.98 -0.25 24.05
N PHE A 311 42.09 -0.25 25.06
CA PHE A 311 42.40 0.16 26.43
C PHE A 311 43.38 -0.81 27.10
N GLU A 312 43.35 -2.11 26.82
CA GLU A 312 44.31 -3.08 27.31
C GLU A 312 45.72 -2.75 26.82
N ILE A 313 45.89 -2.46 25.52
CA ILE A 313 47.20 -2.04 24.99
C ILE A 313 47.67 -0.72 25.61
N VAL A 314 46.77 0.26 25.78
CA VAL A 314 47.11 1.53 26.45
C VAL A 314 47.56 1.30 27.92
N ALA A 315 46.86 0.43 28.65
CA ALA A 315 47.25 0.09 30.02
C ALA A 315 48.64 -0.59 30.08
N LEU A 316 48.94 -1.50 29.13
CA LEU A 316 50.24 -2.13 29.00
C LEU A 316 51.33 -1.15 28.65
N MET A 317 51.06 -0.10 27.86
CA MET A 317 51.99 1.00 27.58
C MET A 317 52.38 1.74 28.85
N HIS A 318 51.48 1.97 29.80
CA HIS A 318 51.79 2.56 31.09
C HIS A 318 52.71 1.66 31.93
N HIS A 319 52.50 0.34 31.91
CA HIS A 319 53.41 -0.59 32.59
C HIS A 319 54.83 -0.53 32.01
N VAL A 320 54.94 -0.41 30.67
CA VAL A 320 56.25 -0.22 30.02
C VAL A 320 56.89 1.11 30.43
N GLU A 321 56.11 2.20 30.58
CA GLU A 321 56.58 3.50 31.06
C GLU A 321 57.13 3.40 32.49
N ASP A 322 56.47 2.59 33.34
CA ASP A 322 56.94 2.32 34.75
C ASP A 322 58.13 1.34 34.77
N GLY A 323 58.62 0.88 33.64
CA GLY A 323 59.83 0.03 33.54
C GLY A 323 59.55 -1.48 33.48
N ASP A 324 58.31 -1.93 33.49
CA ASP A 324 57.98 -3.34 33.33
C ASP A 324 57.90 -3.71 31.85
N LEU A 325 59.00 -4.22 31.31
CA LEU A 325 59.09 -4.67 29.92
C LEU A 325 58.67 -6.14 29.72
N THR A 326 58.22 -6.82 30.78
CA THR A 326 57.81 -8.25 30.71
C THR A 326 56.39 -8.42 30.24
N VAL A 327 55.58 -7.34 30.23
CA VAL A 327 54.20 -7.32 29.81
C VAL A 327 54.09 -7.58 28.30
N LYS A 328 53.07 -8.39 27.93
CA LYS A 328 52.74 -8.69 26.50
C LYS A 328 51.26 -8.50 26.25
N ALA A 329 50.94 -7.85 25.13
CA ALA A 329 49.60 -7.74 24.65
C ALA A 329 49.14 -9.07 24.03
N HIS A 330 47.91 -9.50 24.36
CA HIS A 330 47.32 -10.69 23.74
C HIS A 330 46.85 -10.40 22.33
N VAL A 331 47.45 -11.10 21.35
CA VAL A 331 47.00 -11.04 19.93
C VAL A 331 45.77 -11.93 19.79
N THR A 332 44.56 -11.36 19.84
CA THR A 332 43.28 -12.10 19.78
C THR A 332 42.60 -11.99 18.43
N THR A 333 42.99 -11.06 17.57
CA THR A 333 42.36 -10.76 16.27
C THR A 333 43.42 -10.64 15.18
N ASN A 334 43.01 -10.85 13.92
CA ASN A 334 43.84 -10.69 12.72
C ASN A 334 43.53 -9.37 11.99
N ASP A 335 43.15 -8.34 12.73
CA ASP A 335 42.81 -7.01 12.22
C ASP A 335 43.89 -5.97 12.64
N GLU A 336 43.59 -4.69 12.43
CA GLU A 336 44.47 -3.59 12.76
C GLU A 336 44.86 -3.56 14.25
N ILE A 337 43.98 -4.06 15.15
CA ILE A 337 44.27 -4.14 16.59
C ILE A 337 45.21 -5.31 16.88
N GLY A 338 45.03 -6.44 16.21
CA GLY A 338 45.98 -7.54 16.30
C GLY A 338 47.37 -7.15 15.83
N TYR A 339 47.49 -6.41 14.73
CA TYR A 339 48.75 -5.85 14.24
C TYR A 339 49.36 -4.85 15.23
N LEU A 340 48.53 -4.00 15.86
CA LEU A 340 48.99 -3.07 16.89
C LEU A 340 49.55 -3.81 18.13
N ALA A 341 48.87 -4.85 18.59
CA ALA A 341 49.28 -5.71 19.67
C ALA A 341 50.63 -6.40 19.38
N GLU A 342 50.79 -6.94 18.17
CA GLU A 342 52.05 -7.56 17.73
C GLU A 342 53.17 -6.54 17.64
N SER A 343 52.93 -5.34 17.09
CA SER A 343 53.89 -4.26 17.01
C SER A 343 54.33 -3.78 18.38
N PHE A 344 53.39 -3.69 19.36
CA PHE A 344 53.69 -3.39 20.74
C PHE A 344 54.60 -4.45 21.33
N ASN A 345 54.32 -5.74 21.18
CA ASN A 345 55.15 -6.82 21.68
C ASN A 345 56.56 -6.81 21.07
N GLN A 346 56.71 -6.54 19.79
CA GLN A 346 58.01 -6.37 19.15
C GLN A 346 58.80 -5.18 19.68
N MET A 347 58.12 -4.06 19.94
CA MET A 347 58.73 -2.89 20.55
C MET A 347 59.24 -3.16 21.96
N THR A 348 58.42 -3.80 22.83
CA THR A 348 58.84 -4.12 24.22
C THR A 348 59.99 -5.09 24.22
N GLU A 349 60.04 -6.10 23.34
CA GLU A 349 61.16 -7.03 23.20
C GLU A 349 62.45 -6.32 22.74
N ALA A 350 62.32 -5.41 21.76
CA ALA A 350 63.45 -4.61 21.29
C ALA A 350 64.01 -3.71 22.42
N LEU A 351 63.14 -3.08 23.22
CA LEU A 351 63.54 -2.27 24.38
C LEU A 351 64.26 -3.12 25.45
N GLN A 352 63.71 -4.31 25.77
CA GLN A 352 64.35 -5.23 26.72
C GLN A 352 65.76 -5.61 26.25
N ASN A 353 65.91 -5.99 24.95
CA ASN A 353 67.23 -6.33 24.39
C ASN A 353 68.23 -5.16 24.47
N VAL A 354 67.78 -3.91 24.26
CA VAL A 354 68.62 -2.74 24.39
C VAL A 354 69.06 -2.52 25.85
N ILE A 355 68.16 -2.69 26.80
CA ILE A 355 68.45 -2.55 28.23
C ILE A 355 69.45 -3.63 28.70
N ASP A 356 69.21 -4.90 28.31
CA ASP A 356 70.08 -6.03 28.64
C ASP A 356 71.48 -5.82 28.07
N ARG A 357 71.58 -5.33 26.83
CA ARG A 357 72.84 -5.02 26.19
C ARG A 357 73.58 -3.87 26.86
N ASN A 358 72.83 -2.82 27.28
CA ASN A 358 73.41 -1.70 28.02
C ASN A 358 73.92 -2.13 29.40
N ALA A 359 73.19 -3.00 30.12
CA ALA A 359 73.57 -3.58 31.38
C ALA A 359 74.88 -4.41 31.25
N GLN A 360 74.95 -5.21 30.17
CA GLN A 360 76.15 -5.99 29.88
C GLN A 360 77.32 -5.11 29.52
N LEU A 361 77.18 -4.08 28.71
CA LEU A 361 78.21 -3.10 28.36
C LEU A 361 78.68 -2.35 29.65
N ALA A 362 77.73 -1.95 30.51
CA ALA A 362 78.12 -1.33 31.80
C ALA A 362 78.94 -2.25 32.66
N LYS A 363 78.58 -3.56 32.72
CA LYS A 363 79.38 -4.57 33.46
C LYS A 363 80.79 -4.71 32.89
N GLU A 364 80.93 -4.79 31.55
CA GLU A 364 82.20 -4.87 30.85
C GLU A 364 83.07 -3.63 31.11
N ILE A 365 82.48 -2.42 31.09
CA ILE A 365 83.19 -1.16 31.42
C ILE A 365 83.65 -1.16 32.89
N TYR A 366 82.77 -1.60 33.81
CA TYR A 366 83.17 -1.73 35.20
C TYR A 366 84.33 -2.70 35.42
N GLN A 367 84.28 -3.88 34.72
CA GLN A 367 85.42 -4.85 34.80
C GLN A 367 86.67 -4.29 34.19
N ALA A 368 86.61 -3.62 33.04
CA ALA A 368 87.76 -2.99 32.42
C ALA A 368 88.36 -1.89 33.32
N GLN A 369 87.52 -1.04 33.96
CA GLN A 369 87.98 -0.04 34.92
C GLN A 369 88.62 -0.65 36.13
N TYR A 370 88.02 -1.74 36.70
CA TYR A 370 88.60 -2.46 37.83
C TYR A 370 89.97 -3.00 37.48
N LEU A 371 90.15 -3.72 36.37
CA LEU A 371 91.44 -4.25 35.92
C LEU A 371 92.47 -3.15 35.64
N ALA A 372 92.04 -2.02 35.06
CA ALA A 372 92.94 -0.86 34.89
C ALA A 372 93.42 -0.27 36.19
N LYS A 373 92.51 -0.15 37.18
CA LYS A 373 92.88 0.29 38.53
C LYS A 373 93.85 -0.68 39.27
N GLU A 374 93.57 -2.00 39.09
CA GLU A 374 94.40 -3.06 39.64
C GLU A 374 95.82 -3.03 39.01
N ALA A 375 95.92 -2.90 37.69
CA ALA A 375 97.13 -2.73 36.95
C ALA A 375 97.91 -1.48 37.38
N GLN A 376 97.18 -0.37 37.59
CA GLN A 376 97.79 0.88 38.10
C GLN A 376 98.30 0.73 39.49
N TYR A 377 97.50 0.06 40.40
CA TYR A 377 97.97 -0.24 41.77
C TYR A 377 99.19 -1.16 41.74
N ASN A 378 99.18 -2.21 40.98
CA ASN A 378 100.33 -3.12 40.83
C ASN A 378 101.52 -2.40 40.25
N SER A 379 101.35 -1.49 39.32
CA SER A 379 102.43 -0.63 38.80
C SER A 379 103.02 0.31 39.91
N LEU A 380 102.14 0.90 40.67
CA LEU A 380 102.54 1.72 41.81
C LEU A 380 103.31 0.88 42.88
N CYS A 381 102.80 -0.30 43.22
CA CYS A 381 103.49 -1.23 44.12
C CYS A 381 104.84 -1.70 43.59
N SER A 382 104.94 -1.90 42.26
CA SER A 382 106.23 -2.28 41.59
C SER A 382 107.26 -1.12 41.55
N GLN A 383 106.78 0.12 41.60
CA GLN A 383 107.65 1.32 41.71
C GLN A 383 108.18 1.60 43.13
N ILE A 384 107.57 0.97 44.12
CA ILE A 384 108.18 0.92 45.47
C ILE A 384 109.29 -0.10 45.40
N ARG A 385 110.51 0.37 45.10
CA ARG A 385 111.70 -0.46 44.99
C ARG A 385 111.76 -1.45 46.13
N PRO A 386 111.88 -2.75 45.92
CA PRO A 386 111.91 -3.79 46.94
C PRO A 386 113.13 -3.56 47.91
N HIS A 387 114.07 -2.83 47.39
CA HIS A 387 115.27 -2.46 48.18
C HIS A 387 114.96 -1.48 49.34
N PHE A 388 113.88 -0.65 49.25
CA PHE A 388 113.53 0.25 50.39
C PHE A 388 112.87 -0.51 51.53
N LEU A 389 111.99 -1.51 51.21
CA LEU A 389 111.36 -2.33 52.26
C LEU A 389 112.35 -3.29 52.89
N TYR A 390 113.34 -3.76 52.18
CA TYR A 390 114.40 -4.64 52.73
C TYR A 390 115.33 -3.88 53.67
N ASN A 391 115.64 -2.65 53.42
CA ASN A 391 116.48 -1.80 54.24
C ASN A 391 115.74 -1.27 55.48
N THR A 392 114.45 -1.15 55.52
CA THR A 392 113.66 -0.73 56.65
C THR A 392 113.32 -1.88 57.61
N ALA A 393 113.31 -3.11 57.15
CA ALA A 393 113.07 -4.32 57.94
C ALA A 393 114.35 -4.81 58.69
N SER A 394 115.55 -4.28 58.31
CA SER A 394 116.82 -4.68 58.89
C SER A 394 117.18 -3.85 60.16
N SER A 395 116.50 -2.79 60.44
CA SER A 395 116.66 -2.04 61.66
C SER A 395 115.72 -2.59 62.75
N SER A 396 116.34 -3.23 63.73
CA SER A 396 115.76 -3.91 64.86
C SER A 396 114.72 -3.02 65.59
N ASN A 397 113.48 -3.15 65.30
CA ASN A 397 112.35 -2.86 66.27
C ASN A 397 110.95 -3.15 65.72
N VAL A 398 110.78 -3.83 64.59
CA VAL A 398 109.43 -4.07 64.00
C VAL A 398 108.88 -5.46 64.42
N LYS A 399 109.63 -6.25 65.13
CA LYS A 399 109.20 -7.61 65.54
C LYS A 399 108.11 -7.66 66.63
N ASN A 400 107.79 -6.52 67.25
CA ASN A 400 106.78 -6.48 68.33
C ASN A 400 105.46 -5.78 67.98
N MET A 401 105.26 -5.28 66.76
CA MET A 401 104.03 -4.58 66.41
C MET A 401 103.02 -5.37 65.47
N ILE A 402 103.43 -6.59 65.06
CA ILE A 402 102.59 -7.45 64.14
C ILE A 402 101.70 -8.42 64.96
N LEU A 403 101.77 -8.47 66.28
CA LEU A 403 101.00 -9.44 67.07
C LEU A 403 99.74 -8.87 67.74
N GLN A 404 99.22 -7.70 67.30
CA GLN A 404 98.02 -7.08 67.92
C GLN A 404 97.03 -6.54 66.87
N LEU A 405 96.81 -7.20 65.78
CA LEU A 405 95.63 -6.89 64.97
C LEU A 405 94.99 -8.21 64.51
N GLU A 406 94.23 -8.79 65.45
CA GLU A 406 93.22 -9.82 65.08
C GLU A 406 92.13 -9.17 64.28
N PRO A 407 91.50 -9.88 63.31
CA PRO A 407 90.43 -9.40 62.45
C PRO A 407 89.07 -9.52 63.12
N SER A 408 88.41 -8.43 63.37
CA SER A 408 86.94 -8.47 63.60
C SER A 408 86.21 -8.26 62.33
N SER A 409 85.64 -9.36 61.83
CA SER A 409 84.47 -9.28 60.99
C SER A 409 83.30 -8.71 61.85
N PRO A 410 82.24 -8.15 61.30
CA PRO A 410 81.28 -8.94 60.55
C PRO A 410 80.38 -8.16 59.56
N PHE A 411 79.64 -8.96 58.88
CA PHE A 411 78.21 -8.74 58.41
C PHE A 411 77.93 -7.83 57.22
N LEU A 412 77.30 -8.33 56.29
CA LEU A 412 75.93 -8.86 55.96
C LEU A 412 75.11 -7.87 55.16
N HIS A 413 74.47 -8.43 54.09
CA HIS A 413 73.17 -8.07 53.54
C HIS A 413 72.92 -6.69 52.92
N PHE A 414 72.74 -6.61 51.68
CA PHE A 414 71.45 -6.64 50.88
C PHE A 414 71.78 -6.70 49.38
#